data_2d94604512ef8bb1ccfeaf1a2b8416ad
#
_entry.id   2d94604512ef8bb1ccfeaf1a2b8416ad
#
_cell.length_a   1.000
_cell.length_b   1.000
_cell.length_c   1.000
_cell.angle_alpha   90.00
_cell.angle_beta   90.00
_cell.angle_gamma   90.00
#
_symmetry.space_group_name_H-M   'P 1'
#
loop_
_entity.id
_entity.type
_entity.pdbx_description
1 polymer ?
#
loop_
_entity_poly.entity_id
_entity_poly.type
_entity_poly.pdbx_seq_one_letter_code
_entity_poly.pdbx_strand_id
1 'polypeptide(L)'
;IFTAEFKVLTKLTGFKLTRGMLCALKRQPLMDYQNMCEGKDRIVILENVMNPTNVGAIFRSAAALNMDAVFLTPGCSDPLYRRASRVSMGTVFQIPWTFIQDNNEMRCQREILWPRQAITELREMGYKTAALALTDDSVGIDNPELMQEEKLAIILGTEGEGLMDRTIEMCDYTVKIPMSHDVDSLNVAAASAVTFWQLGKKQK
;
A
#
# COMPACT_ATOMS: atom_id res chain seq x y z
N ILE A 1 -3.76 9.60 -32.48
CA ILE A 1 -4.42 8.27 -32.39
C ILE A 1 -4.03 7.51 -33.63
N PHE A 2 -3.49 6.31 -33.46
CA PHE A 2 -3.18 5.40 -34.54
C PHE A 2 -4.21 4.27 -34.55
N THR A 3 -4.67 3.85 -35.71
CA THR A 3 -5.61 2.75 -35.88
C THR A 3 -4.98 1.66 -36.73
N ALA A 4 -5.23 0.41 -36.39
CA ALA A 4 -4.76 -0.76 -37.15
C ALA A 4 -5.72 -1.94 -36.94
N GLU A 5 -5.62 -2.93 -37.81
CA GLU A 5 -6.33 -4.18 -37.62
C GLU A 5 -5.94 -4.87 -36.32
N PHE A 6 -6.89 -5.56 -35.70
CA PHE A 6 -6.69 -6.25 -34.42
C PHE A 6 -5.50 -7.21 -34.40
N LYS A 7 -5.24 -7.89 -35.52
CA LYS A 7 -4.08 -8.78 -35.70
C LYS A 7 -2.74 -8.03 -35.57
N VAL A 8 -2.68 -6.79 -36.11
CA VAL A 8 -1.48 -5.94 -36.04
C VAL A 8 -1.25 -5.49 -34.60
N LEU A 9 -2.31 -4.99 -33.93
CA LEU A 9 -2.26 -4.57 -32.53
C LEU A 9 -1.81 -5.71 -31.60
N THR A 10 -2.29 -6.93 -31.83
CA THR A 10 -1.89 -8.12 -31.06
C THR A 10 -0.42 -8.47 -31.27
N LYS A 11 0.12 -8.28 -32.48
CA LYS A 11 1.57 -8.49 -32.73
C LYS A 11 2.44 -7.46 -32.01
N LEU A 12 2.01 -6.21 -31.94
CA LEU A 12 2.74 -5.14 -31.22
C LEU A 12 2.86 -5.42 -29.72
N THR A 13 1.86 -6.03 -29.11
CA THR A 13 1.85 -6.30 -27.69
C THR A 13 2.51 -7.61 -27.29
N GLY A 14 2.67 -8.54 -28.23
CA GLY A 14 3.14 -9.90 -27.95
C GLY A 14 2.13 -10.76 -27.16
N PHE A 15 0.88 -10.29 -26.99
CA PHE A 15 -0.20 -11.03 -26.33
C PHE A 15 -1.55 -10.68 -26.92
N LYS A 16 -2.54 -11.57 -26.75
CA LYS A 16 -3.90 -11.37 -27.25
C LYS A 16 -4.58 -10.18 -26.54
N LEU A 17 -4.93 -9.16 -27.29
CA LEU A 17 -5.74 -8.03 -26.80
C LEU A 17 -7.17 -8.46 -26.60
N THR A 18 -7.78 -8.05 -25.49
CA THR A 18 -9.20 -8.35 -25.21
C THR A 18 -10.13 -7.19 -25.50
N ARG A 19 -9.62 -5.95 -25.55
CA ARG A 19 -10.42 -4.73 -25.71
C ARG A 19 -9.99 -3.81 -26.86
N GLY A 20 -9.04 -4.21 -27.68
CA GLY A 20 -8.64 -3.50 -28.91
C GLY A 20 -8.03 -2.11 -28.76
N MET A 21 -7.68 -1.68 -27.53
CA MET A 21 -7.09 -0.37 -27.29
C MET A 21 -5.79 -0.48 -26.50
N LEU A 22 -4.77 0.27 -26.91
CA LEU A 22 -3.49 0.42 -26.24
C LEU A 22 -3.25 1.90 -25.97
N CYS A 23 -2.80 2.23 -24.75
CA CYS A 23 -2.42 3.58 -24.38
C CYS A 23 -0.99 3.57 -23.85
N ALA A 24 -0.16 4.48 -24.33
CA ALA A 24 1.14 4.81 -23.75
C ALA A 24 1.01 6.18 -23.08
N LEU A 25 1.37 6.24 -21.80
CA LEU A 25 1.28 7.44 -20.98
C LEU A 25 2.64 7.74 -20.39
N LYS A 26 3.00 9.03 -20.35
CA LYS A 26 4.20 9.48 -19.62
C LYS A 26 3.93 9.39 -18.12
N ARG A 27 4.82 8.71 -17.38
CA ARG A 27 4.74 8.71 -15.92
C ARG A 27 4.90 10.13 -15.38
N GLN A 28 4.05 10.49 -14.44
CA GLN A 28 4.20 11.72 -13.68
C GLN A 28 5.30 11.54 -12.62
N PRO A 29 6.04 12.59 -12.26
CA PRO A 29 6.90 12.56 -11.08
C PRO A 29 6.08 12.20 -9.84
N LEU A 30 6.66 11.39 -8.96
CA LEU A 30 6.05 11.08 -7.69
C LEU A 30 6.26 12.25 -6.71
N MET A 31 5.26 12.51 -5.90
CA MET A 31 5.33 13.50 -4.82
C MET A 31 6.07 12.87 -3.63
N ASP A 32 6.77 13.67 -2.85
CA ASP A 32 7.32 13.23 -1.57
C ASP A 32 6.21 12.77 -0.64
N TYR A 33 6.46 11.72 0.14
CA TYR A 33 5.44 11.15 1.01
C TYR A 33 5.02 12.11 2.13
N GLN A 34 5.93 12.97 2.62
CA GLN A 34 5.61 13.99 3.61
C GLN A 34 4.57 14.98 3.07
N ASN A 35 4.79 15.50 1.85
CA ASN A 35 3.86 16.41 1.20
C ASN A 35 2.52 15.71 0.88
N MET A 36 2.56 14.40 0.60
CA MET A 36 1.36 13.62 0.33
C MET A 36 0.51 13.36 1.58
N CYS A 37 1.07 13.48 2.79
CA CYS A 37 0.34 13.33 4.06
C CYS A 37 -0.59 14.51 4.37
N GLU A 38 -0.43 15.65 3.70
CA GLU A 38 -1.24 16.83 3.98
C GLU A 38 -2.74 16.57 3.76
N GLY A 39 -3.55 16.87 4.78
CA GLY A 39 -5.00 16.69 4.75
C GLY A 39 -5.47 15.22 4.72
N LYS A 40 -4.61 14.26 5.04
CA LYS A 40 -4.92 12.83 5.08
C LYS A 40 -4.88 12.28 6.50
N ASP A 41 -5.81 11.39 6.81
CA ASP A 41 -5.93 10.82 8.16
C ASP A 41 -5.76 9.30 8.17
N ARG A 42 -6.02 8.63 7.05
CA ARG A 42 -5.94 7.16 6.92
C ARG A 42 -5.02 6.80 5.78
N ILE A 43 -3.79 6.42 6.09
CA ILE A 43 -2.78 6.02 5.09
C ILE A 43 -2.39 4.56 5.25
N VAL A 44 -1.98 3.96 4.14
CA VAL A 44 -1.49 2.59 4.09
C VAL A 44 -0.01 2.60 3.72
N ILE A 45 0.78 1.78 4.37
CA ILE A 45 2.19 1.57 4.03
C ILE A 45 2.38 0.10 3.70
N LEU A 46 2.92 -0.18 2.54
CA LEU A 46 3.28 -1.52 2.10
C LEU A 46 4.77 -1.74 2.30
N GLU A 47 5.13 -2.70 3.14
CA GLU A 47 6.53 -3.08 3.36
C GLU A 47 6.86 -4.34 2.56
N ASN A 48 7.74 -4.18 1.56
CA ASN A 48 8.29 -5.28 0.75
C ASN A 48 7.24 -6.19 0.08
N VAL A 49 6.06 -5.68 -0.24
CA VAL A 49 5.02 -6.45 -0.96
C VAL A 49 5.42 -6.62 -2.42
N MET A 50 6.11 -7.70 -2.72
CA MET A 50 6.71 -7.94 -4.04
C MET A 50 5.72 -8.51 -5.07
N ASN A 51 4.63 -9.14 -4.65
CA ASN A 51 3.66 -9.71 -5.58
C ASN A 51 2.77 -8.61 -6.20
N PRO A 52 2.85 -8.34 -7.51
CA PRO A 52 2.07 -7.28 -8.15
C PRO A 52 0.56 -7.55 -8.13
N THR A 53 0.13 -8.80 -7.95
CA THR A 53 -1.28 -9.14 -7.77
C THR A 53 -1.78 -8.62 -6.43
N ASN A 54 -1.01 -8.80 -5.36
CA ASN A 54 -1.36 -8.30 -4.04
C ASN A 54 -1.34 -6.78 -3.99
N VAL A 55 -0.30 -6.14 -4.56
CA VAL A 55 -0.26 -4.68 -4.67
C VAL A 55 -1.53 -4.16 -5.36
N GLY A 56 -1.89 -4.71 -6.53
CA GLY A 56 -3.10 -4.29 -7.25
C GLY A 56 -4.39 -4.50 -6.46
N ALA A 57 -4.52 -5.62 -5.74
CA ALA A 57 -5.69 -5.91 -4.91
C ALA A 57 -5.78 -4.97 -3.69
N ILE A 58 -4.65 -4.67 -3.05
CA ILE A 58 -4.58 -3.71 -1.93
C ILE A 58 -4.99 -2.32 -2.40
N PHE A 59 -4.50 -1.85 -3.56
CA PHE A 59 -4.91 -0.56 -4.13
C PHE A 59 -6.42 -0.50 -4.38
N ARG A 60 -7.00 -1.59 -4.87
CA ARG A 60 -8.44 -1.68 -5.09
C ARG A 60 -9.22 -1.58 -3.78
N SER A 61 -8.79 -2.31 -2.76
CA SER A 61 -9.41 -2.28 -1.43
C SER A 61 -9.23 -0.90 -0.76
N ALA A 62 -8.05 -0.30 -0.84
CA ALA A 62 -7.76 1.01 -0.28
C ALA A 62 -8.66 2.10 -0.88
N ALA A 63 -8.80 2.13 -2.21
CA ALA A 63 -9.68 3.07 -2.88
C ALA A 63 -11.17 2.84 -2.55
N ALA A 64 -11.60 1.58 -2.44
CA ALA A 64 -12.99 1.24 -2.15
C ALA A 64 -13.39 1.51 -0.70
N LEU A 65 -12.45 1.45 0.23
CA LEU A 65 -12.68 1.49 1.68
C LEU A 65 -12.12 2.76 2.35
N ASN A 66 -12.08 3.86 1.59
CA ASN A 66 -11.78 5.21 2.09
C ASN A 66 -10.41 5.37 2.77
N MET A 67 -9.38 4.70 2.24
CA MET A 67 -8.01 5.06 2.56
C MET A 67 -7.60 6.28 1.73
N ASP A 68 -6.86 7.20 2.32
CA ASP A 68 -6.52 8.49 1.71
C ASP A 68 -5.28 8.42 0.79
N ALA A 69 -4.34 7.52 1.09
CA ALA A 69 -3.13 7.31 0.29
C ALA A 69 -2.50 5.93 0.55
N VAL A 70 -1.66 5.49 -0.39
CA VAL A 70 -0.85 4.27 -0.27
C VAL A 70 0.62 4.62 -0.46
N PHE A 71 1.44 4.31 0.53
CA PHE A 71 2.89 4.44 0.46
C PHE A 71 3.55 3.07 0.32
N LEU A 72 4.66 3.01 -0.37
CA LEU A 72 5.37 1.77 -0.63
C LEU A 72 6.85 1.90 -0.24
N THR A 73 7.40 0.89 0.38
CA THR A 73 8.86 0.81 0.51
C THR A 73 9.49 0.43 -0.83
N PRO A 74 10.78 0.74 -1.06
CA PRO A 74 11.45 0.44 -2.34
C PRO A 74 11.44 -1.03 -2.75
N GLY A 75 11.24 -1.96 -1.81
CA GLY A 75 11.14 -3.40 -2.07
C GLY A 75 9.79 -3.86 -2.64
N CYS A 76 8.79 -2.98 -2.73
CA CYS A 76 7.48 -3.32 -3.29
C CYS A 76 7.49 -3.39 -4.82
N SER A 77 6.59 -4.19 -5.38
CA SER A 77 6.29 -4.10 -6.82
C SER A 77 5.69 -2.74 -7.18
N ASP A 78 6.12 -2.23 -8.33
CA ASP A 78 5.59 -0.98 -8.90
C ASP A 78 4.07 -1.09 -9.16
N PRO A 79 3.25 -0.19 -8.60
CA PRO A 79 1.79 -0.18 -8.79
C PRO A 79 1.37 -0.02 -10.26
N LEU A 80 2.21 0.62 -11.08
CA LEU A 80 1.97 0.78 -12.52
C LEU A 80 2.43 -0.43 -13.34
N TYR A 81 3.04 -1.44 -12.70
CA TYR A 81 3.31 -2.68 -13.39
C TYR A 81 2.01 -3.28 -13.94
N ARG A 82 2.05 -3.78 -15.18
CA ARG A 82 0.86 -4.20 -15.93
C ARG A 82 -0.11 -5.10 -15.12
N ARG A 83 0.44 -6.05 -14.34
CA ARG A 83 -0.37 -6.95 -13.53
C ARG A 83 -1.06 -6.22 -12.38
N ALA A 84 -0.34 -5.37 -11.66
CA ALA A 84 -0.89 -4.56 -10.57
C ALA A 84 -2.00 -3.62 -11.08
N SER A 85 -1.74 -2.86 -12.14
CA SER A 85 -2.72 -1.96 -12.76
C SER A 85 -3.99 -2.69 -13.21
N ARG A 86 -3.87 -3.91 -13.75
CA ARG A 86 -5.04 -4.70 -14.17
C ARG A 86 -5.85 -5.23 -13.00
N VAL A 87 -5.18 -5.74 -11.97
CA VAL A 87 -5.83 -6.27 -10.76
C VAL A 87 -6.51 -5.15 -9.98
N SER A 88 -5.89 -3.97 -9.92
CA SER A 88 -6.47 -2.78 -9.29
C SER A 88 -7.73 -2.27 -9.99
N MET A 89 -8.05 -2.74 -11.19
CA MET A 89 -9.14 -2.22 -12.02
C MET A 89 -9.06 -0.70 -12.27
N GLY A 90 -7.84 -0.16 -12.28
CA GLY A 90 -7.57 1.26 -12.51
C GLY A 90 -7.55 2.13 -11.25
N THR A 91 -7.82 1.59 -10.07
CA THR A 91 -7.79 2.38 -8.81
C THR A 91 -6.39 2.91 -8.48
N VAL A 92 -5.34 2.31 -9.03
CA VAL A 92 -3.97 2.85 -8.96
C VAL A 92 -3.85 4.28 -9.54
N PHE A 93 -4.80 4.72 -10.36
CA PHE A 93 -4.88 6.08 -10.90
C PHE A 93 -5.87 6.98 -10.13
N GLN A 94 -6.56 6.44 -9.13
CA GLN A 94 -7.58 7.14 -8.35
C GLN A 94 -7.12 7.51 -6.96
N ILE A 95 -6.39 6.60 -6.29
CA ILE A 95 -5.84 6.85 -4.96
C ILE A 95 -4.41 7.38 -5.07
N PRO A 96 -4.05 8.46 -4.35
CA PRO A 96 -2.68 8.97 -4.31
C PRO A 96 -1.71 7.92 -3.76
N TRP A 97 -0.51 7.83 -4.36
CA TRP A 97 0.51 6.93 -3.87
C TRP A 97 1.92 7.41 -4.22
N THR A 98 2.90 6.99 -3.42
CA THR A 98 4.32 7.25 -3.68
C THR A 98 5.20 6.19 -3.00
N PHE A 99 6.50 6.20 -3.32
CA PHE A 99 7.48 5.43 -2.57
C PHE A 99 8.05 6.24 -1.41
N ILE A 100 8.30 5.56 -0.28
CA ILE A 100 9.09 6.11 0.83
C ILE A 100 10.56 5.96 0.45
N GLN A 101 11.09 6.97 -0.23
CA GLN A 101 12.49 7.02 -0.67
C GLN A 101 12.97 8.47 -0.66
N ASP A 102 14.29 8.65 -0.54
CA ASP A 102 14.90 9.97 -0.69
C ASP A 102 14.94 10.33 -2.18
N ASN A 103 14.26 11.41 -2.56
CA ASN A 103 14.27 11.95 -3.91
C ASN A 103 15.50 12.83 -4.20
N ASN A 104 16.40 13.00 -3.22
CA ASN A 104 17.61 13.80 -3.39
C ASN A 104 18.69 12.98 -4.12
N GLU A 105 18.79 13.16 -5.43
CA GLU A 105 19.82 12.55 -6.28
C GLU A 105 21.27 12.86 -5.85
N MET A 106 21.49 13.86 -4.97
CA MET A 106 22.82 14.28 -4.49
C MET A 106 23.36 13.48 -3.30
N ARG A 107 22.56 12.66 -2.63
CA ARG A 107 23.04 11.81 -1.54
C ARG A 107 23.45 10.45 -2.07
N CYS A 108 24.76 10.30 -2.31
CA CYS A 108 25.40 9.01 -2.66
C CYS A 108 25.32 7.92 -1.58
N GLN A 109 24.67 8.18 -0.47
CA GLN A 109 24.31 7.19 0.55
C GLN A 109 22.79 7.08 0.52
N ARG A 110 22.29 5.95 0.03
CA ARG A 110 20.92 5.48 0.21
C ARG A 110 20.72 5.24 1.70
N GLU A 111 20.55 6.30 2.48
CA GLU A 111 20.04 6.16 3.84
C GLU A 111 18.66 5.57 3.71
N ILE A 112 18.52 4.38 4.23
CA ILE A 112 17.25 3.65 4.21
C ILE A 112 16.32 4.40 5.14
N LEU A 113 15.46 5.26 4.59
CA LEU A 113 14.48 6.05 5.35
C LEU A 113 13.53 5.15 6.16
N TRP A 114 13.30 3.96 5.68
CA TRP A 114 12.39 3.00 6.30
C TRP A 114 13.14 1.98 7.17
N PRO A 115 12.62 1.63 8.38
CA PRO A 115 11.42 2.20 9.00
C PRO A 115 11.70 3.43 9.88
N ARG A 116 12.93 3.60 10.39
CA ARG A 116 13.23 4.52 11.49
C ARG A 116 12.85 5.96 11.20
N GLN A 117 13.37 6.52 10.14
CA GLN A 117 13.12 7.94 9.84
C GLN A 117 11.66 8.16 9.48
N ALA A 118 11.09 7.35 8.58
CA ALA A 118 9.73 7.54 8.12
C ALA A 118 8.68 7.40 9.25
N ILE A 119 8.84 6.42 10.16
CA ILE A 119 7.94 6.28 11.31
C ILE A 119 8.05 7.47 12.26
N THR A 120 9.27 7.99 12.50
CA THR A 120 9.47 9.18 13.33
C THR A 120 8.78 10.40 12.71
N GLU A 121 8.99 10.65 11.42
CA GLU A 121 8.37 11.76 10.71
C GLU A 121 6.84 11.66 10.66
N LEU A 122 6.29 10.45 10.49
CA LEU A 122 4.84 10.23 10.55
C LEU A 122 4.27 10.55 11.92
N ARG A 123 4.97 10.20 13.01
CA ARG A 123 4.57 10.58 14.37
C ARG A 123 4.60 12.09 14.58
N GLU A 124 5.62 12.78 14.07
CA GLU A 124 5.70 14.24 14.10
C GLU A 124 4.55 14.91 13.34
N MET A 125 4.04 14.27 12.29
CA MET A 125 2.85 14.69 11.55
C MET A 125 1.53 14.31 12.23
N GLY A 126 1.60 13.68 13.42
CA GLY A 126 0.45 13.30 14.25
C GLY A 126 -0.15 11.94 13.95
N TYR A 127 0.49 11.09 13.15
CA TYR A 127 0.00 9.73 12.91
C TYR A 127 0.38 8.79 14.06
N LYS A 128 -0.56 7.94 14.42
CA LYS A 128 -0.27 6.68 15.09
C LYS A 128 0.01 5.60 14.05
N THR A 129 0.94 4.72 14.36
CA THR A 129 1.37 3.66 13.45
C THR A 129 0.88 2.30 13.94
N ALA A 130 0.27 1.52 13.04
CA ALA A 130 -0.32 0.22 13.34
C ALA A 130 0.28 -0.85 12.43
N ALA A 131 1.15 -1.69 12.98
CA ALA A 131 1.76 -2.84 12.30
C ALA A 131 0.78 -4.02 12.29
N LEU A 132 0.41 -4.51 11.10
CA LEU A 132 -0.39 -5.72 10.99
C LEU A 132 0.51 -6.95 11.15
N ALA A 133 0.59 -7.46 12.37
CA ALA A 133 1.44 -8.60 12.73
C ALA A 133 0.83 -9.39 13.89
N LEU A 134 1.27 -10.65 14.03
CA LEU A 134 0.89 -11.51 15.12
C LEU A 134 2.05 -11.62 16.12
N THR A 135 1.91 -10.93 17.25
CA THR A 135 2.83 -11.01 18.40
C THR A 135 2.02 -11.21 19.67
N ASP A 136 2.68 -11.55 20.77
CA ASP A 136 2.01 -11.79 22.06
C ASP A 136 1.26 -10.54 22.55
N ASP A 137 1.78 -9.36 22.28
CA ASP A 137 1.23 -8.06 22.69
C ASP A 137 0.24 -7.45 21.65
N SER A 138 -0.13 -8.20 20.61
CA SER A 138 -1.02 -7.68 19.56
C SER A 138 -2.42 -7.41 20.08
N VAL A 139 -2.93 -6.21 19.83
CA VAL A 139 -4.33 -5.85 20.07
C VAL A 139 -5.23 -6.33 18.92
N GLY A 140 -6.50 -6.58 19.22
CA GLY A 140 -7.49 -6.90 18.18
C GLY A 140 -7.73 -5.71 17.26
N ILE A 141 -8.07 -5.98 16.00
CA ILE A 141 -8.42 -4.96 15.02
C ILE A 141 -9.65 -4.12 15.42
N ASP A 142 -10.44 -4.62 16.36
CA ASP A 142 -11.62 -3.99 16.94
C ASP A 142 -11.33 -3.19 18.23
N ASN A 143 -10.04 -3.03 18.59
CA ASN A 143 -9.62 -2.27 19.77
C ASN A 143 -10.17 -0.85 19.71
N PRO A 144 -10.92 -0.38 20.75
CA PRO A 144 -11.58 0.92 20.74
C PRO A 144 -10.64 2.12 20.66
N GLU A 145 -9.45 2.05 21.26
CA GLU A 145 -8.44 3.12 21.21
C GLU A 145 -7.90 3.28 19.79
N LEU A 146 -7.50 2.17 19.17
CA LEU A 146 -7.04 2.14 17.79
C LEU A 146 -8.08 2.71 16.80
N MET A 147 -9.36 2.38 17.02
CA MET A 147 -10.44 2.84 16.15
C MET A 147 -10.74 4.34 16.30
N GLN A 148 -10.38 4.95 17.43
CA GLN A 148 -10.61 6.36 17.72
C GLN A 148 -9.45 7.27 17.30
N GLU A 149 -8.32 6.71 16.89
CA GLU A 149 -7.17 7.50 16.44
C GLU A 149 -7.57 8.43 15.28
N GLU A 150 -7.26 9.72 15.41
CA GLU A 150 -7.60 10.71 14.39
C GLU A 150 -6.81 10.46 13.10
N LYS A 151 -5.51 10.20 13.23
CA LYS A 151 -4.61 9.88 12.11
C LYS A 151 -3.96 8.52 12.33
N LEU A 152 -4.13 7.62 11.36
CA LEU A 152 -3.62 6.26 11.44
C LEU A 152 -2.86 5.87 10.16
N ALA A 153 -1.63 5.39 10.35
CA ALA A 153 -0.81 4.77 9.32
C ALA A 153 -0.81 3.24 9.53
N ILE A 154 -1.45 2.52 8.62
CA ILE A 154 -1.57 1.06 8.67
C ILE A 154 -0.45 0.45 7.86
N ILE A 155 0.36 -0.42 8.47
CA ILE A 155 1.53 -1.02 7.85
C ILE A 155 1.26 -2.50 7.59
N LEU A 156 1.43 -2.91 6.34
CA LEU A 156 1.19 -4.27 5.85
C LEU A 156 2.50 -4.85 5.30
N GLY A 157 2.87 -6.02 5.77
CA GLY A 157 4.07 -6.74 5.35
C GLY A 157 3.87 -7.66 4.15
N THR A 158 4.94 -8.30 3.73
CA THR A 158 4.92 -9.31 2.67
C THR A 158 4.30 -10.63 3.13
N GLU A 159 3.93 -11.48 2.19
CA GLU A 159 3.48 -12.84 2.48
C GLU A 159 4.68 -13.71 2.93
N GLY A 160 4.46 -14.51 3.94
CA GLY A 160 5.45 -15.42 4.50
C GLY A 160 6.30 -14.80 5.61
N GLU A 161 7.12 -13.81 5.31
CA GLU A 161 7.99 -13.17 6.31
C GLU A 161 7.29 -12.09 7.15
N GLY A 162 6.18 -11.53 6.65
CA GLY A 162 5.45 -10.47 7.34
C GLY A 162 6.18 -9.12 7.31
N LEU A 163 6.09 -8.40 8.41
CA LEU A 163 6.82 -7.15 8.66
C LEU A 163 8.18 -7.44 9.31
N MET A 164 9.16 -6.57 9.06
CA MET A 164 10.45 -6.64 9.77
C MET A 164 10.25 -6.39 11.27
N ASP A 165 10.95 -7.14 12.13
CA ASP A 165 10.88 -7.00 13.60
C ASP A 165 11.06 -5.55 14.04
N ARG A 166 12.07 -4.86 13.49
CA ARG A 166 12.34 -3.45 13.78
C ARG A 166 11.20 -2.51 13.39
N THR A 167 10.39 -2.88 12.40
CA THR A 167 9.18 -2.11 12.02
C THR A 167 8.10 -2.29 13.06
N ILE A 168 7.88 -3.53 13.50
CA ILE A 168 6.92 -3.87 14.55
C ILE A 168 7.27 -3.17 15.85
N GLU A 169 8.53 -3.27 16.30
CA GLU A 169 9.04 -2.64 17.53
C GLU A 169 8.88 -1.12 17.54
N MET A 170 8.92 -0.49 16.39
CA MET A 170 8.80 0.96 16.28
C MET A 170 7.35 1.45 16.18
N CYS A 171 6.38 0.60 15.90
CA CYS A 171 4.98 0.99 15.78
C CYS A 171 4.33 1.29 17.14
N ASP A 172 3.29 2.13 17.12
CA ASP A 172 2.51 2.45 18.31
C ASP A 172 1.57 1.30 18.67
N TYR A 173 1.12 0.54 17.67
CA TYR A 173 0.24 -0.62 17.82
C TYR A 173 0.77 -1.78 16.99
N THR A 174 0.75 -2.98 17.57
CA THR A 174 0.76 -4.24 16.81
C THR A 174 -0.65 -4.78 16.79
N VAL A 175 -1.20 -5.00 15.59
CA VAL A 175 -2.62 -5.28 15.36
C VAL A 175 -2.80 -6.64 14.72
N LYS A 176 -3.68 -7.47 15.30
CA LYS A 176 -4.06 -8.75 14.75
C LYS A 176 -5.53 -8.79 14.32
N ILE A 177 -5.81 -9.50 13.25
CA ILE A 177 -7.15 -9.95 12.88
C ILE A 177 -7.40 -11.26 13.63
N PRO A 178 -8.40 -11.35 14.52
CA PRO A 178 -8.71 -12.61 15.21
C PRO A 178 -9.04 -13.70 14.20
N MET A 179 -8.36 -14.85 14.33
CA MET A 179 -8.53 -16.01 13.46
C MET A 179 -9.14 -17.19 14.22
N SER A 180 -9.67 -18.17 13.49
CA SER A 180 -10.22 -19.41 14.03
C SER A 180 -9.57 -20.61 13.36
N HIS A 181 -9.72 -21.80 13.95
CA HIS A 181 -9.26 -23.07 13.38
C HIS A 181 -7.75 -23.16 13.13
N ASP A 182 -6.94 -22.62 14.03
CA ASP A 182 -5.47 -22.63 13.95
C ASP A 182 -4.92 -22.03 12.64
N VAL A 183 -5.65 -21.06 12.06
CA VAL A 183 -5.17 -20.26 10.94
C VAL A 183 -4.40 -19.07 11.47
N ASP A 184 -3.11 -18.97 11.12
CA ASP A 184 -2.23 -17.91 11.64
C ASP A 184 -2.36 -16.60 10.87
N SER A 185 -2.67 -16.65 9.57
CA SER A 185 -2.67 -15.45 8.73
C SER A 185 -3.61 -15.56 7.54
N LEU A 186 -3.99 -14.40 6.97
CA LEU A 186 -4.64 -14.28 5.68
C LEU A 186 -3.62 -13.80 4.63
N ASN A 187 -3.91 -14.09 3.36
CA ASN A 187 -3.23 -13.40 2.27
C ASN A 187 -3.28 -11.87 2.50
N VAL A 188 -2.17 -11.16 2.27
CA VAL A 188 -2.04 -9.73 2.60
C VAL A 188 -3.12 -8.86 1.95
N ALA A 189 -3.59 -9.20 0.75
CA ALA A 189 -4.68 -8.47 0.10
C ALA A 189 -6.03 -8.70 0.79
N ALA A 190 -6.29 -9.92 1.31
CA ALA A 190 -7.48 -10.19 2.10
C ALA A 190 -7.40 -9.49 3.47
N ALA A 191 -6.26 -9.59 4.16
CA ALA A 191 -6.01 -8.90 5.41
C ALA A 191 -6.20 -7.38 5.26
N SER A 192 -5.70 -6.80 4.16
CA SER A 192 -5.88 -5.36 3.88
C SER A 192 -7.34 -4.97 3.76
N ALA A 193 -8.17 -5.75 3.07
CA ALA A 193 -9.58 -5.46 2.90
C ALA A 193 -10.34 -5.45 4.24
N VAL A 194 -10.09 -6.44 5.11
CA VAL A 194 -10.66 -6.52 6.46
C VAL A 194 -10.21 -5.32 7.30
N THR A 195 -8.91 -5.00 7.24
CA THR A 195 -8.33 -3.90 8.01
C THR A 195 -8.89 -2.54 7.57
N PHE A 196 -8.99 -2.30 6.27
CA PHE A 196 -9.52 -1.03 5.75
C PHE A 196 -11.01 -0.88 6.00
N TRP A 197 -11.77 -1.99 5.99
CA TRP A 197 -13.17 -1.97 6.37
C TRP A 197 -13.36 -1.54 7.84
N GLN A 198 -12.52 -2.06 8.73
CA GLN A 198 -12.61 -1.78 10.17
C GLN A 198 -12.05 -0.41 10.55
N LEU A 199 -10.87 -0.06 10.01
CA LEU A 199 -10.08 1.10 10.43
C LEU A 199 -10.11 2.27 9.43
N GLY A 200 -10.67 2.09 8.25
CA GLY A 200 -10.86 3.15 7.25
C GLY A 200 -11.84 4.23 7.71
N LYS A 201 -11.87 5.36 7.02
CA LYS A 201 -12.84 6.41 7.30
C LYS A 201 -14.26 5.88 7.07
N LYS A 202 -15.12 6.02 8.08
CA LYS A 202 -16.54 5.69 7.92
C LYS A 202 -17.16 6.69 6.95
N GLN A 203 -17.88 6.18 5.94
CA GLN A 203 -18.71 7.04 5.09
C GLN A 203 -19.76 7.71 5.98
N LYS A 204 -19.85 9.03 5.88
CA LYS A 204 -20.93 9.80 6.50
C LYS A 204 -22.23 9.57 5.77
#